data_58f6e96891e9981c299774d0fb08de56
#
_entry.id   58f6e96891e9981c299774d0fb08de56
#
_cell.length_a   1.000
_cell.length_b   1.000
_cell.length_c   1.000
_cell.angle_alpha   90.00
_cell.angle_beta   90.00
_cell.angle_gamma   90.00
#
_symmetry.space_group_name_H-M   'P 1'
#
loop_
_entity.id
_entity.type
_entity.pdbx_description
1 polymer ?
#
loop_
_entity_poly.entity_id
_entity_poly.type
_entity_poly.pdbx_seq_one_letter_code
_entity_poly.pdbx_strand_id
1 'polypeptide(L)'
;MNSEDPLLGIRRQLVGHGALLIFVGGVIGFGFLFFLLGKIVLWPIPGAIDLQLPGTYDAWRMAHMEGILNGFGLWLAAALLPVMPFSPLGLRRIGLGLIIVAWTFVIASSLDPLFPDSRGLAFGGPATNQAAFFLFYVGVLLIMIISAAIAWKALRQPTAVGRETSQSRE
;
A
#
# COMPACT_ATOMS: atom_id res chain seq x y z
N MET A 1 32.39 -15.54 -7.76
CA MET A 1 31.33 -15.58 -6.73
C MET A 1 30.51 -14.32 -6.92
N ASN A 2 29.33 -14.44 -7.55
CA ASN A 2 28.46 -13.30 -7.70
C ASN A 2 27.93 -12.93 -6.31
N SER A 3 28.33 -11.78 -5.78
CA SER A 3 27.75 -11.20 -4.59
C SER A 3 26.31 -10.82 -4.98
N GLU A 4 25.35 -11.69 -4.67
CA GLU A 4 23.94 -11.36 -4.87
C GLU A 4 23.64 -10.08 -4.10
N ASP A 5 22.98 -9.13 -4.75
CA ASP A 5 22.54 -7.89 -4.12
C ASP A 5 21.69 -8.25 -2.88
N PRO A 6 22.13 -7.89 -1.65
CA PRO A 6 21.43 -8.27 -0.42
C PRO A 6 19.98 -7.73 -0.35
N LEU A 7 19.63 -6.78 -1.22
CA LEU A 7 18.31 -6.17 -1.30
C LEU A 7 17.42 -6.79 -2.39
N LEU A 8 17.98 -7.66 -3.25
CA LEU A 8 17.24 -8.22 -4.38
C LEU A 8 15.96 -8.94 -3.92
N GLY A 9 16.05 -9.70 -2.84
CA GLY A 9 14.90 -10.45 -2.29
C GLY A 9 13.74 -9.55 -1.87
N ILE A 10 14.02 -8.51 -1.08
CA ILE A 10 12.96 -7.58 -0.62
C ILE A 10 12.42 -6.71 -1.75
N ARG A 11 13.28 -6.30 -2.70
CA ARG A 11 12.82 -5.53 -3.88
C ARG A 11 11.88 -6.35 -4.75
N ARG A 12 12.17 -7.65 -4.98
CA ARG A 12 11.24 -8.55 -5.70
C ARG A 12 9.90 -8.70 -4.98
N GLN A 13 9.92 -8.80 -3.65
CA GLN A 13 8.67 -8.84 -2.85
C GLN A 13 7.87 -7.56 -3.01
N LEU A 14 8.49 -6.38 -2.90
CA LEU A 14 7.81 -5.10 -3.09
C LEU A 14 7.20 -4.98 -4.49
N VAL A 15 7.93 -5.38 -5.53
CA VAL A 15 7.40 -5.37 -6.91
C VAL A 15 6.24 -6.35 -7.07
N GLY A 16 6.37 -7.57 -6.54
CA GLY A 16 5.34 -8.61 -6.65
C GLY A 16 4.05 -8.23 -5.89
N HIS A 17 4.18 -7.79 -4.63
CA HIS A 17 3.02 -7.32 -3.85
C HIS A 17 2.41 -6.06 -4.45
N GLY A 18 3.21 -5.14 -5.00
CA GLY A 18 2.72 -3.97 -5.71
C GLY A 18 1.86 -4.34 -6.91
N ALA A 19 2.33 -5.26 -7.75
CA ALA A 19 1.57 -5.78 -8.89
C ALA A 19 0.27 -6.46 -8.45
N LEU A 20 0.33 -7.26 -7.38
CA LEU A 20 -0.85 -7.94 -6.83
C LEU A 20 -1.88 -6.96 -6.28
N LEU A 21 -1.47 -5.89 -5.60
CA LEU A 21 -2.37 -4.85 -5.11
C LEU A 21 -3.02 -4.06 -6.25
N ILE A 22 -2.28 -3.75 -7.33
CA ILE A 22 -2.85 -3.12 -8.54
C ILE A 22 -3.88 -4.06 -9.18
N PHE A 23 -3.59 -5.36 -9.27
CA PHE A 23 -4.54 -6.34 -9.78
C PHE A 23 -5.81 -6.40 -8.90
N VAL A 24 -5.67 -6.48 -7.58
CA VAL A 24 -6.80 -6.46 -6.63
C VAL A 24 -7.58 -5.15 -6.77
N GLY A 25 -6.90 -4.01 -6.85
CA GLY A 25 -7.52 -2.71 -7.12
C GLY A 25 -8.31 -2.72 -8.44
N GLY A 26 -7.79 -3.34 -9.49
CA GLY A 26 -8.50 -3.54 -10.76
C GLY A 26 -9.78 -4.39 -10.60
N VAL A 27 -9.72 -5.49 -9.86
CA VAL A 27 -10.90 -6.32 -9.55
C VAL A 27 -11.95 -5.52 -8.77
N ILE A 28 -11.54 -4.76 -7.76
CA ILE A 28 -12.43 -3.86 -7.01
C ILE A 28 -13.01 -2.80 -7.95
N GLY A 29 -12.22 -2.28 -8.92
CA GLY A 29 -12.66 -1.35 -9.95
C GLY A 29 -13.76 -1.91 -10.84
N PHE A 30 -13.72 -3.20 -11.19
CA PHE A 30 -14.85 -3.86 -11.86
C PHE A 30 -16.08 -3.94 -10.95
N GLY A 31 -15.92 -4.27 -9.66
CA GLY A 31 -17.02 -4.19 -8.69
C GLY A 31 -17.63 -2.78 -8.62
N PHE A 32 -16.78 -1.76 -8.60
CA PHE A 32 -17.23 -0.36 -8.62
C PHE A 32 -18.00 -0.02 -9.91
N LEU A 33 -17.51 -0.48 -11.07
CA LEU A 33 -18.23 -0.32 -12.34
C LEU A 33 -19.62 -0.97 -12.28
N PHE A 34 -19.73 -2.19 -11.78
CA PHE A 34 -21.00 -2.90 -11.66
C PHE A 34 -21.94 -2.23 -10.64
N PHE A 35 -21.40 -1.70 -9.55
CA PHE A 35 -22.15 -0.87 -8.60
C PHE A 35 -22.77 0.35 -9.31
N LEU A 36 -22.00 1.06 -10.15
CA LEU A 36 -22.50 2.23 -10.89
C LEU A 36 -23.56 1.88 -11.94
N LEU A 37 -23.40 0.71 -12.59
CA LEU A 37 -24.34 0.25 -13.61
C LEU A 37 -25.62 -0.34 -13.04
N GLY A 38 -25.65 -0.72 -11.75
CA GLY A 38 -26.76 -1.48 -11.15
C GLY A 38 -26.93 -2.89 -11.74
N LYS A 39 -25.94 -3.39 -12.45
CA LYS A 39 -25.95 -4.69 -13.13
C LYS A 39 -24.54 -5.19 -13.43
N ILE A 40 -24.36 -6.51 -13.53
CA ILE A 40 -23.12 -7.13 -13.94
C ILE A 40 -23.14 -7.34 -15.46
N VAL A 41 -22.18 -6.75 -16.17
CA VAL A 41 -22.00 -6.88 -17.63
C VAL A 41 -20.56 -7.31 -17.90
N LEU A 42 -20.39 -8.48 -18.51
CA LEU A 42 -19.06 -9.04 -18.81
C LEU A 42 -18.83 -9.05 -20.32
N TRP A 43 -18.56 -7.88 -20.88
CA TRP A 43 -18.23 -7.79 -22.32
C TRP A 43 -16.97 -8.62 -22.65
N PRO A 44 -16.91 -9.42 -23.75
CA PRO A 44 -17.88 -9.50 -24.86
C PRO A 44 -18.99 -10.55 -24.66
N ILE A 45 -19.17 -11.10 -23.46
CA ILE A 45 -20.23 -12.08 -23.20
C ILE A 45 -21.58 -11.37 -23.28
N PRO A 46 -22.52 -11.84 -24.15
CA PRO A 46 -23.83 -11.21 -24.28
C PRO A 46 -24.67 -11.45 -23.04
N GLY A 47 -25.46 -10.42 -22.66
CA GLY A 47 -26.36 -10.46 -21.50
C GLY A 47 -25.89 -9.59 -20.35
N ALA A 48 -26.77 -9.41 -19.38
CA ALA A 48 -26.53 -8.71 -18.13
C ALA A 48 -27.26 -9.43 -17.01
N ILE A 49 -26.70 -9.38 -15.79
CA ILE A 49 -27.36 -9.84 -14.57
C ILE A 49 -27.78 -8.60 -13.80
N ASP A 50 -29.08 -8.38 -13.65
CA ASP A 50 -29.61 -7.26 -12.85
C ASP A 50 -29.33 -7.53 -11.38
N LEU A 51 -28.32 -6.88 -10.85
CA LEU A 51 -27.86 -7.00 -9.47
C LEU A 51 -27.23 -5.69 -9.02
N GLN A 52 -27.89 -5.00 -8.08
CA GLN A 52 -27.30 -3.85 -7.41
C GLN A 52 -26.33 -4.33 -6.32
N LEU A 53 -25.04 -4.05 -6.51
CA LEU A 53 -24.05 -4.31 -5.46
C LEU A 53 -24.26 -3.37 -4.27
N PRO A 54 -23.96 -3.83 -3.03
CA PRO A 54 -24.07 -3.01 -1.83
C PRO A 54 -23.03 -1.88 -1.79
N GLY A 55 -23.12 -1.03 -0.77
CA GLY A 55 -22.16 0.02 -0.49
C GLY A 55 -22.54 1.38 -1.06
N THR A 56 -21.60 2.30 -1.05
CA THR A 56 -21.75 3.68 -1.52
C THR A 56 -20.69 3.99 -2.57
N TYR A 57 -20.91 5.04 -3.34
CA TYR A 57 -19.94 5.55 -4.32
C TYR A 57 -18.56 5.80 -3.69
N ASP A 58 -18.53 6.47 -2.54
CA ASP A 58 -17.25 6.82 -1.87
C ASP A 58 -16.53 5.60 -1.32
N ALA A 59 -17.26 4.59 -0.81
CA ALA A 59 -16.69 3.34 -0.32
C ALA A 59 -16.01 2.56 -1.46
N TRP A 60 -16.70 2.37 -2.58
CA TRP A 60 -16.14 1.70 -3.76
C TRP A 60 -14.95 2.44 -4.35
N ARG A 61 -15.07 3.78 -4.48
CA ARG A 61 -13.98 4.63 -4.98
C ARG A 61 -12.75 4.53 -4.09
N MET A 62 -12.93 4.61 -2.76
CA MET A 62 -11.82 4.51 -1.81
C MET A 62 -11.13 3.15 -1.91
N ALA A 63 -11.87 2.05 -1.88
CA ALA A 63 -11.30 0.71 -1.96
C ALA A 63 -10.51 0.49 -3.26
N HIS A 64 -11.06 0.94 -4.41
CA HIS A 64 -10.36 0.89 -5.70
C HIS A 64 -9.06 1.70 -5.68
N MET A 65 -9.10 2.94 -5.22
CA MET A 65 -7.93 3.82 -5.16
C MET A 65 -6.87 3.32 -4.21
N GLU A 66 -7.25 2.75 -3.06
CA GLU A 66 -6.30 2.15 -2.11
C GLU A 66 -5.50 1.02 -2.75
N GLY A 67 -6.12 0.13 -3.53
CA GLY A 67 -5.42 -0.93 -4.25
C GLY A 67 -4.38 -0.38 -5.23
N ILE A 68 -4.76 0.61 -6.02
CA ILE A 68 -3.89 1.23 -7.03
C ILE A 68 -2.75 2.01 -6.38
N LEU A 69 -3.06 2.92 -5.45
CA LEU A 69 -2.07 3.82 -4.84
C LEU A 69 -1.05 3.05 -3.98
N ASN A 70 -1.51 2.09 -3.18
CA ASN A 70 -0.60 1.26 -2.39
C ASN A 70 0.28 0.37 -3.29
N GLY A 71 -0.25 -0.14 -4.39
CA GLY A 71 0.53 -0.90 -5.35
C GLY A 71 1.66 -0.07 -5.97
N PHE A 72 1.37 1.14 -6.46
CA PHE A 72 2.39 2.09 -6.95
C PHE A 72 3.34 2.52 -5.83
N GLY A 73 2.84 2.72 -4.61
CA GLY A 73 3.66 3.03 -3.44
C GLY A 73 4.72 1.97 -3.18
N LEU A 74 4.37 0.68 -3.28
CA LEU A 74 5.34 -0.42 -3.15
C LEU A 74 6.37 -0.44 -4.30
N TRP A 75 5.98 -0.14 -5.54
CA TRP A 75 6.92 -0.02 -6.66
C TRP A 75 7.89 1.16 -6.46
N LEU A 76 7.38 2.30 -6.02
CA LEU A 76 8.21 3.44 -5.67
C LEU A 76 9.18 3.10 -4.53
N ALA A 77 8.71 2.41 -3.49
CA ALA A 77 9.55 1.94 -2.40
C ALA A 77 10.67 1.00 -2.90
N ALA A 78 10.37 0.06 -3.81
CA ALA A 78 11.36 -0.82 -4.41
C ALA A 78 12.46 -0.06 -5.19
N ALA A 79 12.09 1.04 -5.84
CA ALA A 79 13.02 1.91 -6.55
C ALA A 79 13.89 2.75 -5.60
N LEU A 80 13.30 3.27 -4.52
CA LEU A 80 13.99 4.14 -3.57
C LEU A 80 14.80 3.40 -2.51
N LEU A 81 14.54 2.11 -2.28
CA LEU A 81 15.18 1.32 -1.23
C LEU A 81 16.73 1.42 -1.24
N PRO A 82 17.43 1.34 -2.40
CA PRO A 82 18.89 1.38 -2.45
C PRO A 82 19.52 2.71 -2.01
N VAL A 83 18.75 3.82 -2.10
CA VAL A 83 19.26 5.15 -1.73
C VAL A 83 18.91 5.54 -0.29
N MET A 84 18.16 4.72 0.41
CA MET A 84 17.81 4.96 1.81
C MET A 84 19.00 4.67 2.74
N PRO A 85 19.29 5.55 3.73
CA PRO A 85 20.47 5.45 4.59
C PRO A 85 20.30 4.44 5.75
N PHE A 86 20.00 3.19 5.42
CA PHE A 86 19.81 2.11 6.38
C PHE A 86 20.73 0.91 6.06
N SER A 87 21.00 0.10 7.08
CA SER A 87 21.64 -1.21 6.88
C SER A 87 20.76 -2.15 6.05
N PRO A 88 21.31 -3.18 5.40
CA PRO A 88 20.52 -4.16 4.63
C PRO A 88 19.37 -4.78 5.44
N LEU A 89 19.60 -5.08 6.72
CA LEU A 89 18.55 -5.58 7.62
C LEU A 89 17.46 -4.52 7.89
N GLY A 90 17.86 -3.25 8.07
CA GLY A 90 16.94 -2.13 8.23
C GLY A 90 16.05 -1.95 7.01
N LEU A 91 16.63 -1.98 5.81
CA LEU A 91 15.90 -1.88 4.53
C LEU A 91 14.93 -3.04 4.34
N ARG A 92 15.32 -4.27 4.71
CA ARG A 92 14.42 -5.42 4.68
C ARG A 92 13.22 -5.23 5.62
N ARG A 93 13.45 -4.74 6.86
CA ARG A 93 12.37 -4.47 7.83
C ARG A 93 11.43 -3.36 7.33
N ILE A 94 11.98 -2.29 6.75
CA ILE A 94 11.18 -1.21 6.13
C ILE A 94 10.33 -1.78 5.00
N GLY A 95 10.92 -2.53 4.07
CA GLY A 95 10.19 -3.11 2.95
C GLY A 95 9.05 -4.03 3.38
N LEU A 96 9.29 -4.91 4.36
CA LEU A 96 8.24 -5.78 4.93
C LEU A 96 7.15 -4.96 5.62
N GLY A 97 7.53 -3.92 6.38
CA GLY A 97 6.58 -3.02 7.03
C GLY A 97 5.68 -2.31 6.01
N LEU A 98 6.24 -1.82 4.90
CA LEU A 98 5.46 -1.19 3.83
C LEU A 98 4.49 -2.17 3.15
N ILE A 99 4.88 -3.43 2.96
CA ILE A 99 3.98 -4.47 2.44
C ILE A 99 2.81 -4.69 3.41
N ILE A 100 3.08 -4.79 4.71
CA ILE A 100 2.02 -4.94 5.73
C ILE A 100 1.08 -3.74 5.70
N VAL A 101 1.60 -2.51 5.71
CA VAL A 101 0.79 -1.28 5.61
C VAL A 101 -0.11 -1.30 4.40
N ALA A 102 0.44 -1.60 3.23
CA ALA A 102 -0.31 -1.61 1.98
C ALA A 102 -1.48 -2.61 2.02
N TRP A 103 -1.25 -3.81 2.52
CA TRP A 103 -2.31 -4.81 2.64
C TRP A 103 -3.34 -4.47 3.72
N THR A 104 -2.93 -3.91 4.86
CA THR A 104 -3.89 -3.50 5.91
C THR A 104 -4.86 -2.45 5.39
N PHE A 105 -4.38 -1.46 4.63
CA PHE A 105 -5.24 -0.43 4.04
C PHE A 105 -6.19 -0.99 2.99
N VAL A 106 -5.69 -1.81 2.06
CA VAL A 106 -6.53 -2.37 0.99
C VAL A 106 -7.60 -3.32 1.54
N ILE A 107 -7.25 -4.16 2.51
CA ILE A 107 -8.24 -5.06 3.13
C ILE A 107 -9.27 -4.25 3.91
N ALA A 108 -8.84 -3.29 4.75
CA ALA A 108 -9.75 -2.47 5.54
C ALA A 108 -10.73 -1.67 4.66
N SER A 109 -10.23 -0.98 3.64
CA SER A 109 -11.06 -0.20 2.73
C SER A 109 -12.04 -1.04 1.90
N SER A 110 -11.69 -2.32 1.64
CA SER A 110 -12.57 -3.23 0.90
C SER A 110 -13.76 -3.75 1.73
N LEU A 111 -13.70 -3.63 3.06
CA LEU A 111 -14.81 -4.03 3.91
C LEU A 111 -15.99 -3.04 3.83
N ASP A 112 -15.72 -1.75 3.64
CA ASP A 112 -16.74 -0.69 3.60
C ASP A 112 -17.80 -0.89 2.50
N PRO A 113 -17.43 -1.13 1.21
CA PRO A 113 -18.43 -1.34 0.17
C PRO A 113 -19.15 -2.68 0.25
N LEU A 114 -18.56 -3.69 0.92
CA LEU A 114 -19.11 -5.05 0.93
C LEU A 114 -20.01 -5.33 2.13
N PHE A 115 -19.80 -4.63 3.26
CA PHE A 115 -20.51 -4.88 4.51
C PHE A 115 -21.08 -3.58 5.08
N PRO A 116 -22.35 -3.57 5.51
CA PRO A 116 -22.96 -2.39 6.14
C PRO A 116 -22.16 -1.95 7.38
N ASP A 117 -22.09 -0.63 7.59
CA ASP A 117 -21.47 0.00 8.77
C ASP A 117 -20.05 -0.47 9.07
N SER A 118 -19.24 -0.73 8.01
CA SER A 118 -17.89 -1.32 8.13
C SER A 118 -16.77 -0.39 7.70
N ARG A 119 -16.94 0.91 7.88
CA ARG A 119 -16.00 1.95 7.44
C ARG A 119 -14.70 2.02 8.25
N GLY A 120 -14.68 1.48 9.46
CA GLY A 120 -13.48 1.42 10.30
C GLY A 120 -13.01 2.74 10.89
N LEU A 121 -13.85 3.79 10.95
CA LEU A 121 -13.48 5.12 11.48
C LEU A 121 -13.48 5.18 13.01
N ALA A 122 -14.30 4.34 13.65
CA ALA A 122 -14.38 4.25 15.11
C ALA A 122 -14.51 2.79 15.53
N PHE A 123 -13.98 2.47 16.71
CA PHE A 123 -14.13 1.14 17.29
C PHE A 123 -15.58 0.90 17.76
N GLY A 124 -16.13 -0.27 17.42
CA GLY A 124 -17.49 -0.68 17.78
C GLY A 124 -18.27 -1.19 16.58
N GLY A 125 -19.58 -1.42 16.75
CA GLY A 125 -20.45 -1.93 15.70
C GLY A 125 -20.16 -3.37 15.29
N PRO A 126 -20.45 -3.76 14.02
CA PRO A 126 -20.25 -5.11 13.54
C PRO A 126 -18.76 -5.54 13.54
N ALA A 127 -18.51 -6.84 13.56
CA ALA A 127 -17.15 -7.40 13.60
C ALA A 127 -16.29 -6.93 12.40
N THR A 128 -16.91 -6.73 11.24
CA THR A 128 -16.25 -6.20 10.03
C THR A 128 -15.77 -4.77 10.21
N ASN A 129 -16.55 -3.91 10.89
CA ASN A 129 -16.10 -2.55 11.25
C ASN A 129 -14.95 -2.57 12.24
N GLN A 130 -15.00 -3.44 13.25
CA GLN A 130 -13.92 -3.58 14.22
C GLN A 130 -12.63 -4.08 13.53
N ALA A 131 -12.75 -5.03 12.61
CA ALA A 131 -11.61 -5.52 11.80
C ALA A 131 -11.02 -4.38 10.94
N ALA A 132 -11.87 -3.62 10.23
CA ALA A 132 -11.44 -2.47 9.44
C ALA A 132 -10.72 -1.43 10.31
N PHE A 133 -11.28 -1.10 11.49
CA PHE A 133 -10.67 -0.17 12.44
C PHE A 133 -9.27 -0.63 12.87
N PHE A 134 -9.11 -1.89 13.30
CA PHE A 134 -7.80 -2.40 13.70
C PHE A 134 -6.79 -2.42 12.56
N LEU A 135 -7.20 -2.81 11.37
CA LEU A 135 -6.32 -2.82 10.18
C LEU A 135 -5.85 -1.39 9.85
N PHE A 136 -6.75 -0.41 9.80
CA PHE A 136 -6.38 0.98 9.58
C PHE A 136 -5.47 1.50 10.70
N TYR A 137 -5.82 1.24 11.95
CA TYR A 137 -5.04 1.71 13.10
C TYR A 137 -3.61 1.18 13.09
N VAL A 138 -3.43 -0.13 12.85
CA VAL A 138 -2.10 -0.75 12.73
C VAL A 138 -1.35 -0.19 11.52
N GLY A 139 -2.01 -0.08 10.37
CA GLY A 139 -1.41 0.48 9.16
C GLY A 139 -0.93 1.91 9.34
N VAL A 140 -1.77 2.78 9.92
CA VAL A 140 -1.42 4.18 10.19
C VAL A 140 -0.25 4.29 11.18
N LEU A 141 -0.26 3.58 12.29
CA LEU A 141 0.85 3.61 13.25
C LEU A 141 2.16 3.14 12.60
N LEU A 142 2.10 2.06 11.84
CA LEU A 142 3.29 1.50 11.21
C LEU A 142 3.86 2.43 10.14
N ILE A 143 3.03 3.03 9.27
CA ILE A 143 3.51 3.97 8.25
C ILE A 143 4.08 5.24 8.89
N MET A 144 3.49 5.75 9.97
CA MET A 144 4.02 6.90 10.70
C MET A 144 5.41 6.62 11.26
N ILE A 145 5.62 5.45 11.89
CA ILE A 145 6.93 5.04 12.43
C ILE A 145 7.96 4.92 11.30
N ILE A 146 7.61 4.24 10.22
CA ILE A 146 8.51 4.05 9.07
C ILE A 146 8.88 5.41 8.46
N SER A 147 7.90 6.26 8.20
CA SER A 147 8.12 7.58 7.59
C SER A 147 8.98 8.49 8.48
N ALA A 148 8.72 8.51 9.79
CA ALA A 148 9.53 9.26 10.75
C ALA A 148 10.98 8.75 10.79
N ALA A 149 11.19 7.43 10.76
CA ALA A 149 12.53 6.84 10.75
C ALA A 149 13.30 7.18 9.46
N ILE A 150 12.62 7.12 8.30
CA ILE A 150 13.22 7.48 7.01
C ILE A 150 13.59 8.97 7.01
N ALA A 151 12.65 9.85 7.37
CA ALA A 151 12.88 11.30 7.42
C ALA A 151 14.05 11.65 8.35
N TRP A 152 14.05 11.09 9.56
CA TRP A 152 15.10 11.32 10.53
C TRP A 152 16.50 10.96 10.02
N LYS A 153 16.66 9.78 9.41
CA LYS A 153 17.95 9.34 8.90
C LYS A 153 18.37 10.10 7.63
N ALA A 154 17.44 10.33 6.71
CA ALA A 154 17.72 11.02 5.47
C ALA A 154 18.17 12.47 5.69
N LEU A 155 17.53 13.19 6.62
CA LEU A 155 17.83 14.60 6.91
C LEU A 155 19.08 14.78 7.78
N ARG A 156 19.55 13.75 8.47
CA ARG A 156 20.77 13.84 9.33
C ARG A 156 22.06 13.44 8.63
N GLN A 157 22.03 12.91 7.43
CA GLN A 157 23.26 12.64 6.69
C GLN A 157 23.89 13.93 6.18
N PRO A 158 25.18 14.22 6.53
CA PRO A 158 25.90 15.32 5.94
C PRO A 158 26.01 15.12 4.43
N THR A 159 25.71 16.14 3.65
CA THR A 159 25.96 16.14 2.21
C THR A 159 27.46 15.90 1.95
N ALA A 160 27.79 14.99 1.04
CA ALA A 160 29.18 14.61 0.69
C ALA A 160 30.09 15.78 0.28
N VAL A 161 29.50 16.90 -0.12
CA VAL A 161 30.19 18.16 -0.51
C VAL A 161 31.07 18.74 0.62
N GLY A 162 30.81 18.43 1.88
CA GLY A 162 31.63 18.94 3.00
C GLY A 162 32.91 18.15 3.28
N ARG A 163 33.13 16.96 2.68
CA ARG A 163 34.33 16.15 2.91
C ARG A 163 35.52 16.53 2.04
N GLU A 164 35.31 16.97 0.81
CA GLU A 164 36.41 17.33 -0.11
C GLU A 164 37.15 18.60 0.31
N THR A 165 36.46 19.54 0.97
CA THR A 165 37.09 20.80 1.43
C THR A 165 37.94 20.63 2.69
N SER A 166 37.81 19.56 3.44
CA SER A 166 38.63 19.26 4.62
C SER A 166 39.96 18.59 4.27
N GLN A 167 39.99 17.75 3.21
CA GLN A 167 41.19 17.06 2.78
C GLN A 167 42.16 17.94 1.96
N SER A 168 41.69 19.07 1.42
CA SER A 168 42.55 20.00 0.66
C SER A 168 43.23 21.06 1.52
N ARG A 169 43.09 21.02 2.85
CA ARG A 169 43.68 21.96 3.81
C ARG A 169 44.77 21.35 4.73
N GLU A 170 45.12 20.05 4.54
CA GLU A 170 46.25 19.42 5.15
C GLU A 170 47.36 19.20 4.11
#